data_4775eeaa1afc6cc5a34e4b08697d012f
#
_entry.id   4775eeaa1afc6cc5a34e4b08697d012f
#
_cell.length_a   1.000
_cell.length_b   1.000
_cell.length_c   1.000
_cell.angle_alpha   90.00
_cell.angle_beta   90.00
_cell.angle_gamma   90.00
#
_symmetry.space_group_name_H-M   'P 1'
#
loop_
_entity.id
_entity.type
_entity.pdbx_description
1 polymer ?
#
loop_
_entity_poly.entity_id
_entity_poly.type
_entity_poly.pdbx_seq_one_letter_code
_entity_poly.pdbx_strand_id
1 'polypeptide(L)'
;MGPATISIAPGVSCFRDTCNVYVLQEGAEAILVDFGDGDVLDHLEELGVERVTDVLLTHHHRDQLGGLRRAAEAGIRIWAPPSELELIAGMDERWRRRQLANDYDLREDRFSLLESVPVTGTAAEYRTARVGGFDVYTLPTPGHTLGSVTYLVEIEGSRFAFTGDLVYGDGRVWSLAATQWTYSGWEGWGATIISAHVLGRRAPDVLLPSHGDPIDDPPAALATLAQRLQGLIDLRDPQRWNVAERLRQPFEAITPHLLRNRTMFATSYVLLSDDGAALVIDFGYDVTTTAMSTERAARRTLLWSLDGLEQRVEAAIVTHYHDDHVAGLNLLRDVTGAEVWAPANVSPVLEQPTRYDLPCLWFEPIPVDRRIPLEESFRWHEHELTVYPLPGHTRYAAAISFEVDGTKILVTGDQQTDDGARSILNYQYRNRFVPEDFAASAQLYRRLRPDLLLGGHWLPLAVTDDLLFRLGTDAERLSELHRELLPEEGFGTAGFGARIEPYRSSPGTTEFIVHVRNPFDRAETATVALAGEERTVALEPRGEATVSFTVTSDGPRRIAADLTVGGTKFGQQAEAVIE
;
A
#
# COMPACT_ATOMS: atom_id res chain seq x y z
N MET A 1 -41.40 -20.44 2.97
CA MET A 1 -39.94 -20.48 2.79
C MET A 1 -39.71 -21.25 1.50
N GLY A 2 -38.92 -20.77 0.56
CA GLY A 2 -38.48 -21.49 -0.64
C GLY A 2 -37.59 -22.69 -0.25
N PRO A 3 -37.25 -23.59 -1.17
CA PRO A 3 -36.38 -24.72 -0.89
C PRO A 3 -35.02 -24.17 -0.36
N ALA A 4 -34.46 -24.86 0.64
CA ALA A 4 -33.18 -24.51 1.22
C ALA A 4 -32.01 -24.57 0.19
N THR A 5 -32.20 -25.36 -0.87
CA THR A 5 -31.22 -25.57 -1.94
C THR A 5 -31.78 -25.16 -3.29
N ILE A 6 -31.00 -24.46 -4.09
CA ILE A 6 -31.30 -24.05 -5.47
C ILE A 6 -30.19 -24.58 -6.38
N SER A 7 -30.56 -25.35 -7.40
CA SER A 7 -29.60 -25.73 -8.47
C SER A 7 -29.38 -24.56 -9.40
N ILE A 8 -28.12 -24.23 -9.65
CA ILE A 8 -27.69 -23.11 -10.53
C ILE A 8 -27.22 -23.65 -11.88
N ALA A 9 -26.34 -24.63 -11.84
CA ALA A 9 -25.80 -25.32 -13.02
C ALA A 9 -25.40 -26.75 -12.63
N PRO A 10 -25.09 -27.63 -13.58
CA PRO A 10 -24.55 -28.96 -13.24
C PRO A 10 -23.32 -28.82 -12.32
N GLY A 11 -23.36 -29.47 -11.15
CA GLY A 11 -22.29 -29.38 -10.16
C GLY A 11 -22.21 -28.05 -9.37
N VAL A 12 -23.14 -27.11 -9.58
CA VAL A 12 -23.20 -25.85 -8.83
C VAL A 12 -24.59 -25.69 -8.20
N SER A 13 -24.64 -25.59 -6.89
CA SER A 13 -25.86 -25.31 -6.15
C SER A 13 -25.64 -24.25 -5.09
N CYS A 14 -26.70 -23.59 -4.67
CA CYS A 14 -26.75 -22.63 -3.59
C CYS A 14 -27.57 -23.19 -2.43
N PHE A 15 -26.97 -23.33 -1.27
CA PHE A 15 -27.67 -23.61 -0.02
C PHE A 15 -27.92 -22.28 0.70
N ARG A 16 -29.17 -22.01 1.06
CA ARG A 16 -29.55 -20.77 1.75
C ARG A 16 -29.45 -20.95 3.25
N ASP A 17 -28.48 -20.34 3.85
CA ASP A 17 -28.22 -20.25 5.28
C ASP A 17 -28.31 -18.77 5.73
N THR A 18 -27.52 -18.29 6.68
CA THR A 18 -27.38 -16.87 7.04
C THR A 18 -26.83 -16.03 5.87
N CYS A 19 -26.13 -16.69 4.97
CA CYS A 19 -25.78 -16.21 3.63
C CYS A 19 -26.03 -17.31 2.60
N ASN A 20 -25.82 -17.03 1.32
CA ASN A 20 -25.77 -18.06 0.30
C ASN A 20 -24.44 -18.83 0.40
N VAL A 21 -24.52 -20.12 0.70
CA VAL A 21 -23.38 -21.03 0.68
C VAL A 21 -23.39 -21.74 -0.68
N TYR A 22 -22.38 -21.47 -1.50
CA TYR A 22 -22.30 -22.12 -2.80
C TYR A 22 -21.53 -23.44 -2.71
N VAL A 23 -22.11 -24.49 -3.28
CA VAL A 23 -21.58 -25.85 -3.29
C VAL A 23 -21.13 -26.17 -4.71
N LEU A 24 -19.82 -26.36 -4.89
CA LEU A 24 -19.22 -26.79 -6.14
C LEU A 24 -18.83 -28.25 -6.00
N GLN A 25 -19.53 -29.13 -6.71
CA GLN A 25 -19.45 -30.58 -6.56
C GLN A 25 -18.68 -31.22 -7.72
N GLU A 26 -17.70 -32.06 -7.39
CA GLU A 26 -17.02 -32.96 -8.32
C GLU A 26 -17.12 -34.40 -7.81
N GLY A 27 -17.96 -35.22 -8.44
CA GLY A 27 -18.23 -36.57 -7.98
C GLY A 27 -18.95 -36.59 -6.61
N ALA A 28 -18.37 -37.26 -5.63
CA ALA A 28 -18.86 -37.33 -4.26
C ALA A 28 -18.31 -36.25 -3.32
N GLU A 29 -17.37 -35.42 -3.81
CA GLU A 29 -16.73 -34.37 -3.04
C GLU A 29 -17.22 -33.00 -3.47
N ALA A 30 -17.12 -32.02 -2.56
CA ALA A 30 -17.47 -30.65 -2.84
C ALA A 30 -16.49 -29.66 -2.16
N ILE A 31 -16.37 -28.47 -2.74
CA ILE A 31 -15.86 -27.27 -2.08
C ILE A 31 -17.00 -26.30 -1.87
N LEU A 32 -16.87 -25.47 -0.84
CA LEU A 32 -17.85 -24.44 -0.52
C LEU A 32 -17.27 -23.05 -0.74
N VAL A 33 -18.11 -22.10 -1.15
CA VAL A 33 -17.81 -20.68 -1.08
C VAL A 33 -18.73 -20.04 -0.05
N ASP A 34 -18.12 -19.43 0.96
CA ASP A 34 -18.72 -19.03 2.24
C ASP A 34 -19.29 -20.21 3.03
N PHE A 35 -19.77 -19.99 4.25
CA PHE A 35 -20.12 -21.10 5.12
C PHE A 35 -21.41 -20.89 5.93
N GLY A 36 -21.86 -19.64 6.12
CA GLY A 36 -23.03 -19.33 6.94
C GLY A 36 -22.88 -19.78 8.38
N ASP A 37 -23.96 -20.27 8.99
CA ASP A 37 -23.95 -20.92 10.29
C ASP A 37 -23.50 -22.40 10.20
N GLY A 38 -23.24 -22.89 9.00
CA GLY A 38 -22.73 -24.23 8.73
C GLY A 38 -23.79 -25.30 8.66
N ASP A 39 -25.05 -24.94 8.52
CA ASP A 39 -26.17 -25.86 8.39
C ASP A 39 -26.08 -26.72 7.13
N VAL A 40 -25.34 -26.25 6.12
CA VAL A 40 -25.04 -27.01 4.90
C VAL A 40 -24.46 -28.40 5.20
N LEU A 41 -23.69 -28.58 6.28
CA LEU A 41 -23.11 -29.87 6.68
C LEU A 41 -24.17 -30.90 7.10
N ASP A 42 -25.33 -30.45 7.56
CA ASP A 42 -26.44 -31.32 7.98
C ASP A 42 -27.31 -31.75 6.78
N HIS A 43 -27.06 -31.20 5.58
CA HIS A 43 -27.80 -31.42 4.35
C HIS A 43 -26.97 -32.02 3.20
N LEU A 44 -25.76 -32.52 3.47
CA LEU A 44 -24.88 -33.08 2.45
C LEU A 44 -25.50 -34.24 1.67
N GLU A 45 -26.25 -35.12 2.35
CA GLU A 45 -26.94 -36.25 1.71
C GLU A 45 -27.98 -35.77 0.68
N GLU A 46 -28.73 -34.72 1.00
CA GLU A 46 -29.71 -34.10 0.09
C GLU A 46 -29.05 -33.44 -1.13
N LEU A 47 -27.81 -32.95 -0.96
CA LEU A 47 -26.98 -32.36 -2.01
C LEU A 47 -26.24 -33.41 -2.85
N GLY A 48 -26.27 -34.70 -2.43
CA GLY A 48 -25.52 -35.78 -3.06
C GLY A 48 -24.00 -35.67 -2.82
N VAL A 49 -23.57 -35.00 -1.76
CA VAL A 49 -22.18 -34.78 -1.36
C VAL A 49 -21.83 -35.70 -0.20
N GLU A 50 -20.77 -36.49 -0.34
CA GLU A 50 -20.29 -37.35 0.76
C GLU A 50 -19.28 -36.61 1.64
N ARG A 51 -18.51 -35.68 1.07
CA ARG A 51 -17.45 -34.97 1.78
C ARG A 51 -17.23 -33.55 1.25
N VAL A 52 -17.16 -32.58 2.16
CA VAL A 52 -16.64 -31.25 1.88
C VAL A 52 -15.14 -31.24 2.17
N THR A 53 -14.33 -30.78 1.20
CA THR A 53 -12.87 -30.78 1.32
C THR A 53 -12.31 -29.43 1.69
N ASP A 54 -12.95 -28.35 1.20
CA ASP A 54 -12.46 -26.98 1.32
C ASP A 54 -13.61 -25.99 1.48
N VAL A 55 -13.33 -24.90 2.19
CA VAL A 55 -14.16 -23.69 2.24
C VAL A 55 -13.32 -22.51 1.79
N LEU A 56 -13.79 -21.78 0.81
CA LEU A 56 -13.23 -20.53 0.32
C LEU A 56 -14.05 -19.37 0.86
N LEU A 57 -13.46 -18.48 1.63
CA LEU A 57 -14.15 -17.35 2.24
C LEU A 57 -14.03 -16.11 1.38
N THR A 58 -15.13 -15.39 1.15
CA THR A 58 -15.10 -14.15 0.36
C THR A 58 -14.68 -12.95 1.20
N HIS A 59 -15.08 -12.89 2.48
CA HIS A 59 -14.74 -11.83 3.43
C HIS A 59 -15.00 -12.28 4.88
N HIS A 60 -14.74 -11.40 5.88
CA HIS A 60 -14.69 -11.75 7.30
C HIS A 60 -16.01 -11.60 8.08
N HIS A 61 -17.12 -11.21 7.46
CA HIS A 61 -18.34 -10.96 8.21
C HIS A 61 -18.95 -12.24 8.80
N ARG A 62 -19.53 -12.11 9.99
CA ARG A 62 -19.98 -13.26 10.78
C ARG A 62 -21.17 -14.02 10.22
N ASP A 63 -21.99 -13.39 9.38
CA ASP A 63 -23.07 -14.05 8.65
C ASP A 63 -22.56 -15.00 7.56
N GLN A 64 -21.35 -14.78 7.04
CA GLN A 64 -20.65 -15.73 6.17
C GLN A 64 -19.87 -16.79 6.95
N LEU A 65 -19.52 -16.54 8.22
CA LEU A 65 -18.53 -17.31 8.96
C LEU A 65 -19.03 -17.88 10.29
N GLY A 66 -20.30 -17.68 10.67
CA GLY A 66 -20.85 -18.05 11.98
C GLY A 66 -20.57 -19.48 12.39
N GLY A 67 -20.72 -20.39 11.44
CA GLY A 67 -20.49 -21.83 11.63
C GLY A 67 -19.04 -22.30 11.40
N LEU A 68 -18.09 -21.43 11.10
CA LEU A 68 -16.74 -21.80 10.60
C LEU A 68 -15.97 -22.72 11.57
N ARG A 69 -16.25 -22.64 12.88
CA ARG A 69 -15.69 -23.58 13.86
C ARG A 69 -16.10 -25.03 13.57
N ARG A 70 -17.33 -25.29 13.09
CA ARG A 70 -17.76 -26.62 12.66
C ARG A 70 -16.92 -27.14 11.50
N ALA A 71 -16.57 -26.28 10.54
CA ALA A 71 -15.69 -26.67 9.44
C ALA A 71 -14.29 -27.07 9.93
N ALA A 72 -13.71 -26.30 10.85
CA ALA A 72 -12.41 -26.60 11.45
C ALA A 72 -12.43 -27.93 12.24
N GLU A 73 -13.47 -28.17 13.04
CA GLU A 73 -13.66 -29.41 13.81
C GLU A 73 -13.90 -30.62 12.90
N ALA A 74 -14.53 -30.43 11.76
CA ALA A 74 -14.73 -31.47 10.74
C ALA A 74 -13.48 -31.75 9.92
N GLY A 75 -12.38 -31.00 10.12
CA GLY A 75 -11.13 -31.14 9.39
C GLY A 75 -11.19 -30.62 7.95
N ILE A 76 -12.15 -29.77 7.63
CA ILE A 76 -12.28 -29.11 6.34
C ILE A 76 -11.21 -28.02 6.24
N ARG A 77 -10.53 -27.92 5.10
CA ARG A 77 -9.54 -26.87 4.86
C ARG A 77 -10.24 -25.52 4.63
N ILE A 78 -9.80 -24.49 5.35
CA ILE A 78 -10.38 -23.16 5.30
C ILE A 78 -9.37 -22.20 4.69
N TRP A 79 -9.78 -21.46 3.65
CA TRP A 79 -8.97 -20.51 2.91
C TRP A 79 -9.56 -19.12 3.03
N ALA A 80 -8.82 -18.20 3.64
CA ALA A 80 -9.23 -16.81 3.83
C ALA A 80 -8.58 -15.89 2.79
N PRO A 81 -9.23 -14.77 2.44
CA PRO A 81 -8.54 -13.70 1.73
C PRO A 81 -7.33 -13.20 2.57
N PRO A 82 -6.17 -12.92 1.97
CA PRO A 82 -4.97 -12.50 2.71
C PRO A 82 -5.22 -11.31 3.63
N SER A 83 -5.92 -10.29 3.13
CA SER A 83 -6.23 -9.08 3.89
C SER A 83 -7.32 -9.26 4.96
N GLU A 84 -8.02 -10.40 4.99
CA GLU A 84 -9.06 -10.72 5.99
C GLU A 84 -8.57 -11.66 7.11
N LEU A 85 -7.37 -12.23 6.95
CA LEU A 85 -6.85 -13.27 7.84
C LEU A 85 -6.88 -12.89 9.32
N GLU A 86 -6.46 -11.66 9.65
CA GLU A 86 -6.42 -11.17 11.02
C GLU A 86 -7.82 -11.05 11.64
N LEU A 87 -8.84 -10.69 10.83
CA LEU A 87 -10.23 -10.56 11.27
C LEU A 87 -10.98 -11.93 11.36
N ILE A 88 -10.30 -13.03 11.08
CA ILE A 88 -10.80 -14.40 11.21
C ILE A 88 -9.98 -15.16 12.24
N ALA A 89 -8.67 -15.27 12.04
CA ALA A 89 -7.78 -16.05 12.88
C ALA A 89 -7.19 -15.29 14.08
N GLY A 90 -7.19 -13.94 14.04
CA GLY A 90 -6.60 -13.07 15.05
C GLY A 90 -7.60 -12.33 15.97
N MET A 91 -8.89 -12.68 15.93
CA MET A 91 -9.94 -11.90 16.61
C MET A 91 -9.81 -11.82 18.12
N ASP A 92 -9.33 -12.87 18.79
CA ASP A 92 -9.15 -12.86 20.25
C ASP A 92 -8.12 -11.80 20.69
N GLU A 93 -7.04 -11.63 19.93
CA GLU A 93 -6.04 -10.61 20.20
C GLU A 93 -6.58 -9.22 19.85
N ARG A 94 -7.25 -9.10 18.71
CA ARG A 94 -7.87 -7.86 18.28
C ARG A 94 -8.88 -7.34 19.30
N TRP A 95 -9.75 -8.20 19.84
CA TRP A 95 -10.70 -7.83 20.89
C TRP A 95 -10.00 -7.35 22.17
N ARG A 96 -8.87 -7.93 22.56
CA ARG A 96 -8.10 -7.52 23.73
C ARG A 96 -7.43 -6.16 23.56
N ARG A 97 -6.95 -5.83 22.34
CA ARG A 97 -6.25 -4.57 22.04
C ARG A 97 -7.17 -3.43 21.65
N ARG A 98 -8.44 -3.69 21.53
CA ARG A 98 -9.42 -2.77 20.98
C ARG A 98 -9.47 -1.45 21.75
N GLN A 99 -9.27 -0.34 21.04
CA GLN A 99 -9.51 1.00 21.54
C GLN A 99 -10.97 1.41 21.25
N LEU A 100 -11.61 2.10 22.20
CA LEU A 100 -13.02 2.51 22.11
C LEU A 100 -13.19 4.02 21.95
N ALA A 101 -12.10 4.81 22.02
CA ALA A 101 -12.14 6.26 21.98
C ALA A 101 -11.42 6.80 20.74
N ASN A 102 -11.92 7.93 20.21
CA ASN A 102 -11.32 8.66 19.08
C ASN A 102 -11.10 7.80 17.82
N ASP A 103 -12.05 6.91 17.54
CA ASP A 103 -11.98 6.00 16.40
C ASP A 103 -12.71 6.64 15.20
N TYR A 104 -11.95 7.29 14.34
CA TYR A 104 -12.44 7.86 13.08
C TYR A 104 -12.41 6.85 11.93
N ASP A 105 -11.66 5.77 12.07
CA ASP A 105 -11.71 4.59 11.21
C ASP A 105 -12.83 3.69 11.74
N LEU A 106 -13.98 3.68 11.11
CA LEU A 106 -15.24 3.11 11.64
C LEU A 106 -15.20 1.60 11.90
N ARG A 107 -14.11 1.14 12.49
CA ARG A 107 -13.89 -0.20 13.04
C ARG A 107 -14.41 -1.31 12.15
N GLU A 108 -13.58 -1.72 11.23
CA GLU A 108 -13.84 -2.84 10.31
C GLU A 108 -14.20 -4.16 11.03
N ASP A 109 -13.72 -4.37 12.27
CA ASP A 109 -14.02 -5.54 13.10
C ASP A 109 -15.47 -5.60 13.65
N ARG A 110 -16.26 -4.57 13.37
CA ARG A 110 -17.65 -4.48 13.89
C ARG A 110 -18.52 -5.66 13.50
N PHE A 111 -18.30 -6.19 12.32
CA PHE A 111 -19.07 -7.32 11.77
C PHE A 111 -18.31 -8.65 11.81
N SER A 112 -17.08 -8.68 12.35
CA SER A 112 -16.25 -9.88 12.45
C SER A 112 -16.78 -10.88 13.45
N LEU A 113 -16.23 -12.11 13.42
CA LEU A 113 -16.43 -13.13 14.43
C LEU A 113 -16.09 -12.59 15.83
N LEU A 114 -16.69 -13.18 16.87
CA LEU A 114 -16.42 -12.83 18.26
C LEU A 114 -15.19 -13.55 18.84
N GLU A 115 -14.80 -14.64 18.19
CA GLU A 115 -13.66 -15.49 18.57
C GLU A 115 -12.83 -15.83 17.35
N SER A 116 -11.54 -16.10 17.56
CA SER A 116 -10.66 -16.58 16.51
C SER A 116 -11.05 -17.98 16.03
N VAL A 117 -11.01 -18.20 14.73
CA VAL A 117 -11.14 -19.53 14.12
C VAL A 117 -9.89 -19.83 13.32
N PRO A 118 -9.25 -21.00 13.53
CA PRO A 118 -8.06 -21.35 12.78
C PRO A 118 -8.39 -21.54 11.29
N VAL A 119 -7.54 -21.03 10.42
CA VAL A 119 -7.61 -21.21 8.96
C VAL A 119 -6.43 -22.02 8.47
N THR A 120 -6.60 -22.71 7.34
CA THR A 120 -5.55 -23.53 6.75
C THR A 120 -4.51 -22.66 6.05
N GLY A 121 -4.94 -21.58 5.41
CA GLY A 121 -4.09 -20.67 4.67
C GLY A 121 -4.88 -19.55 4.00
N THR A 122 -4.22 -18.85 3.09
CA THR A 122 -4.82 -17.76 2.34
C THR A 122 -4.97 -18.08 0.86
N ALA A 123 -6.05 -17.58 0.25
CA ALA A 123 -6.26 -17.60 -1.19
C ALA A 123 -5.44 -16.49 -1.85
N ALA A 124 -4.36 -16.84 -2.54
CA ALA A 124 -3.47 -15.86 -3.16
C ALA A 124 -4.19 -15.05 -4.24
N GLU A 125 -4.21 -13.74 -4.09
CA GLU A 125 -4.84 -12.81 -5.03
C GLU A 125 -4.11 -12.80 -6.39
N TYR A 126 -4.87 -12.51 -7.45
CA TYR A 126 -4.41 -12.53 -8.86
C TYR A 126 -3.80 -13.85 -9.33
N ARG A 127 -4.15 -14.95 -8.66
CA ARG A 127 -3.65 -16.29 -8.94
C ARG A 127 -4.78 -17.28 -9.13
N THR A 128 -4.53 -18.28 -9.97
CA THR A 128 -5.38 -19.47 -10.06
C THR A 128 -4.78 -20.56 -9.18
N ALA A 129 -5.60 -21.13 -8.32
CA ALA A 129 -5.24 -22.28 -7.50
C ALA A 129 -6.16 -23.47 -7.82
N ARG A 130 -5.62 -24.70 -7.75
CA ARG A 130 -6.43 -25.92 -7.84
C ARG A 130 -6.98 -26.26 -6.48
N VAL A 131 -8.32 -26.19 -6.31
CA VAL A 131 -9.02 -26.46 -5.05
C VAL A 131 -10.16 -27.44 -5.33
N GLY A 132 -10.15 -28.61 -4.68
CA GLY A 132 -11.20 -29.60 -4.79
C GLY A 132 -11.61 -29.98 -6.23
N GLY A 133 -10.65 -30.00 -7.16
CA GLY A 133 -10.96 -30.33 -8.56
C GLY A 133 -11.28 -29.12 -9.45
N PHE A 134 -11.42 -27.92 -8.91
CA PHE A 134 -11.71 -26.69 -9.64
C PHE A 134 -10.49 -25.77 -9.77
N ASP A 135 -10.36 -25.09 -10.89
CA ASP A 135 -9.40 -24.01 -11.09
C ASP A 135 -10.07 -22.71 -10.65
N VAL A 136 -9.65 -22.20 -9.49
CA VAL A 136 -10.24 -21.03 -8.84
C VAL A 136 -9.30 -19.86 -8.97
N TYR A 137 -9.70 -18.81 -9.69
CA TYR A 137 -8.97 -17.55 -9.75
C TYR A 137 -9.49 -16.60 -8.68
N THR A 138 -8.58 -16.07 -7.85
CA THR A 138 -8.91 -15.12 -6.79
C THR A 138 -8.71 -13.70 -7.28
N LEU A 139 -9.79 -12.93 -7.40
CA LEU A 139 -9.78 -11.52 -7.77
C LEU A 139 -10.06 -10.67 -6.53
N PRO A 140 -9.17 -9.77 -6.10
CA PRO A 140 -9.50 -8.82 -5.03
C PRO A 140 -10.60 -7.87 -5.50
N THR A 141 -11.67 -7.79 -4.72
CA THR A 141 -12.84 -6.94 -4.99
C THR A 141 -13.26 -6.20 -3.72
N PRO A 142 -12.39 -5.32 -3.18
CA PRO A 142 -12.72 -4.53 -2.00
C PRO A 142 -13.92 -3.61 -2.24
N GLY A 143 -14.58 -3.26 -1.14
CA GLY A 143 -15.73 -2.35 -1.17
C GLY A 143 -16.68 -2.63 -0.01
N HIS A 144 -17.26 -3.83 0.04
CA HIS A 144 -18.05 -4.29 1.18
C HIS A 144 -17.17 -4.43 2.42
N THR A 145 -16.04 -5.09 2.28
CA THR A 145 -14.92 -5.01 3.22
C THR A 145 -13.64 -4.63 2.49
N LEU A 146 -12.62 -4.26 3.25
CA LEU A 146 -11.32 -3.87 2.71
C LEU A 146 -10.63 -5.03 1.98
N GLY A 147 -10.77 -6.26 2.48
CA GLY A 147 -10.12 -7.44 1.93
C GLY A 147 -11.04 -8.39 1.17
N SER A 148 -12.27 -7.99 0.81
CA SER A 148 -13.20 -8.82 0.03
C SER A 148 -12.58 -9.30 -1.28
N VAL A 149 -12.88 -10.54 -1.64
CA VAL A 149 -12.47 -11.15 -2.91
C VAL A 149 -13.67 -11.73 -3.66
N THR A 150 -13.52 -11.83 -4.97
CA THR A 150 -14.41 -12.62 -5.85
C THR A 150 -13.65 -13.85 -6.36
N TYR A 151 -14.25 -15.02 -6.26
CA TYR A 151 -13.72 -16.23 -6.88
C TYR A 151 -14.32 -16.41 -8.27
N LEU A 152 -13.47 -16.55 -9.28
CA LEU A 152 -13.87 -16.87 -10.64
C LEU A 152 -13.57 -18.34 -10.93
N VAL A 153 -14.59 -19.07 -11.36
CA VAL A 153 -14.50 -20.49 -11.71
C VAL A 153 -15.18 -20.71 -13.06
N GLU A 154 -14.53 -21.44 -13.95
CA GLU A 154 -15.11 -21.84 -15.22
C GLU A 154 -15.64 -23.28 -15.11
N ILE A 155 -16.93 -23.49 -15.37
CA ILE A 155 -17.60 -24.79 -15.29
C ILE A 155 -18.42 -24.94 -16.57
N GLU A 156 -18.18 -26.01 -17.34
CA GLU A 156 -18.88 -26.32 -18.60
C GLU A 156 -18.89 -25.15 -19.60
N GLY A 157 -17.83 -24.34 -19.61
CA GLY A 157 -17.67 -23.19 -20.51
C GLY A 157 -18.38 -21.93 -20.07
N SER A 158 -19.03 -21.92 -18.91
CA SER A 158 -19.60 -20.72 -18.27
C SER A 158 -18.69 -20.25 -17.13
N ARG A 159 -18.48 -18.94 -17.05
CA ARG A 159 -17.68 -18.30 -16.01
C ARG A 159 -18.56 -17.78 -14.89
N PHE A 160 -18.50 -18.42 -13.75
CA PHE A 160 -19.18 -18.04 -12.52
C PHE A 160 -18.29 -17.14 -11.67
N ALA A 161 -18.88 -16.06 -11.13
CA ALA A 161 -18.21 -15.16 -10.20
C ALA A 161 -18.93 -15.20 -8.84
N PHE A 162 -18.27 -15.75 -7.82
CA PHE A 162 -18.74 -15.76 -6.43
C PHE A 162 -18.29 -14.46 -5.78
N THR A 163 -19.19 -13.49 -5.70
CA THR A 163 -18.84 -12.07 -5.49
C THR A 163 -18.81 -11.62 -4.04
N GLY A 164 -19.10 -12.54 -3.09
CA GLY A 164 -19.36 -12.06 -1.74
C GLY A 164 -20.51 -11.05 -1.73
N ASP A 165 -20.36 -9.98 -0.97
CA ASP A 165 -21.33 -8.90 -0.87
C ASP A 165 -20.96 -7.65 -1.70
N LEU A 166 -20.14 -7.84 -2.74
CA LEU A 166 -19.81 -6.75 -3.68
C LEU A 166 -21.06 -6.15 -4.31
N VAL A 167 -22.02 -7.00 -4.68
CA VAL A 167 -23.26 -6.63 -5.36
C VAL A 167 -24.42 -7.46 -4.85
N TYR A 168 -25.59 -6.82 -4.71
CA TYR A 168 -26.86 -7.46 -4.38
C TYR A 168 -27.90 -7.16 -5.45
N GLY A 169 -28.46 -8.18 -6.08
CA GLY A 169 -29.50 -8.02 -7.09
C GLY A 169 -29.14 -7.03 -8.20
N ASP A 170 -30.11 -6.24 -8.61
CA ASP A 170 -30.02 -5.31 -9.74
C ASP A 170 -29.21 -4.04 -9.44
N GLY A 171 -27.92 -4.19 -9.15
CA GLY A 171 -27.04 -3.05 -8.86
C GLY A 171 -27.33 -2.37 -7.53
N ARG A 172 -27.52 -3.16 -6.48
CA ARG A 172 -27.65 -2.74 -5.08
C ARG A 172 -26.49 -3.25 -4.27
N VAL A 173 -26.39 -2.84 -3.02
CA VAL A 173 -25.48 -3.39 -2.01
C VAL A 173 -26.29 -4.04 -0.88
N TRP A 174 -25.72 -5.04 -0.23
CA TRP A 174 -26.33 -5.65 0.95
C TRP A 174 -26.35 -4.68 2.14
N SER A 175 -25.23 -3.97 2.39
CA SER A 175 -25.11 -3.04 3.50
C SER A 175 -24.27 -1.81 3.13
N LEU A 176 -24.86 -0.61 3.21
CA LEU A 176 -24.10 0.64 3.09
C LEU A 176 -23.23 0.91 4.33
N ALA A 177 -23.60 0.40 5.50
CA ALA A 177 -22.81 0.57 6.72
C ALA A 177 -21.48 -0.19 6.65
N ALA A 178 -21.44 -1.34 5.99
CA ALA A 178 -20.21 -2.10 5.78
C ALA A 178 -19.25 -1.42 4.80
N THR A 179 -19.79 -0.71 3.79
CA THR A 179 -18.98 0.02 2.80
C THR A 179 -18.44 1.37 3.30
N GLN A 180 -18.74 1.77 4.54
CA GLN A 180 -18.20 2.99 5.14
C GLN A 180 -17.03 2.64 6.07
N TRP A 181 -15.80 2.80 5.59
CA TRP A 181 -14.59 2.38 6.32
C TRP A 181 -14.06 3.46 7.26
N THR A 182 -14.22 4.73 6.88
CA THR A 182 -13.81 5.86 7.72
C THR A 182 -14.94 6.85 7.93
N TYR A 183 -14.73 7.81 8.82
CA TYR A 183 -15.66 8.91 9.04
C TYR A 183 -15.86 9.78 7.77
N SER A 184 -14.83 9.89 6.94
CA SER A 184 -14.91 10.57 5.63
C SER A 184 -15.85 9.87 4.66
N GLY A 185 -15.79 8.55 4.58
CA GLY A 185 -16.86 7.65 4.19
C GLY A 185 -17.19 7.51 2.72
N TRP A 186 -16.24 7.74 1.80
CA TRP A 186 -16.46 7.43 0.38
C TRP A 186 -15.54 6.32 -0.16
N GLU A 187 -14.54 5.92 0.64
CA GLU A 187 -13.47 5.00 0.22
C GLU A 187 -14.03 3.64 -0.19
N GLY A 188 -14.90 3.05 0.61
CA GLY A 188 -15.54 1.77 0.30
C GLY A 188 -16.48 1.86 -0.90
N TRP A 189 -17.17 3.00 -1.10
CA TRP A 189 -17.99 3.21 -2.30
C TRP A 189 -17.11 3.30 -3.55
N GLY A 190 -16.01 4.06 -3.47
CA GLY A 190 -15.02 4.16 -4.55
C GLY A 190 -14.40 2.81 -4.88
N ALA A 191 -14.00 2.05 -3.85
CA ALA A 191 -13.48 0.70 -4.02
C ALA A 191 -14.50 -0.26 -4.65
N THR A 192 -15.79 -0.17 -4.27
CA THR A 192 -16.85 -0.96 -4.89
C THR A 192 -17.03 -0.62 -6.38
N ILE A 193 -16.95 0.66 -6.76
CA ILE A 193 -17.01 1.09 -8.16
C ILE A 193 -15.85 0.50 -8.95
N ILE A 194 -14.63 0.56 -8.41
CA ILE A 194 -13.44 -0.01 -9.02
C ILE A 194 -13.59 -1.53 -9.16
N SER A 195 -13.99 -2.20 -8.10
CA SER A 195 -14.18 -3.66 -8.09
C SER A 195 -15.24 -4.12 -9.10
N ALA A 196 -16.35 -3.38 -9.21
CA ALA A 196 -17.37 -3.63 -10.22
C ALA A 196 -16.81 -3.49 -11.65
N HIS A 197 -16.00 -2.47 -11.90
CA HIS A 197 -15.34 -2.27 -13.19
C HIS A 197 -14.36 -3.40 -13.52
N VAL A 198 -13.47 -3.74 -12.58
CA VAL A 198 -12.46 -4.79 -12.75
C VAL A 198 -13.11 -6.16 -12.95
N LEU A 199 -14.16 -6.46 -12.17
CA LEU A 199 -14.92 -7.71 -12.33
C LEU A 199 -15.62 -7.74 -13.70
N GLY A 200 -16.23 -6.63 -14.13
CA GLY A 200 -16.87 -6.54 -15.46
C GLY A 200 -15.91 -6.84 -16.61
N ARG A 201 -14.64 -6.41 -16.51
CA ARG A 201 -13.60 -6.72 -17.50
C ARG A 201 -13.21 -8.21 -17.55
N ARG A 202 -13.50 -8.98 -16.49
CA ARG A 202 -13.32 -10.44 -16.48
C ARG A 202 -14.47 -11.17 -17.20
N ALA A 203 -15.50 -10.44 -17.61
CA ALA A 203 -16.64 -10.93 -18.37
C ALA A 203 -17.24 -12.22 -17.77
N PRO A 204 -17.70 -12.22 -16.48
CA PRO A 204 -18.44 -13.36 -15.92
C PRO A 204 -19.79 -13.49 -16.63
N ASP A 205 -20.27 -14.73 -16.77
CA ASP A 205 -21.59 -15.01 -17.32
C ASP A 205 -22.69 -14.87 -16.26
N VAL A 206 -22.36 -15.22 -15.00
CA VAL A 206 -23.28 -15.14 -13.86
C VAL A 206 -22.55 -14.63 -12.63
N LEU A 207 -23.18 -13.71 -11.87
CA LEU A 207 -22.71 -13.33 -10.54
C LEU A 207 -23.49 -14.09 -9.48
N LEU A 208 -22.77 -14.61 -8.51
CA LEU A 208 -23.27 -15.41 -7.39
C LEU A 208 -22.95 -14.67 -6.07
N PRO A 209 -23.84 -13.77 -5.61
CA PRO A 209 -23.61 -12.96 -4.42
C PRO A 209 -23.87 -13.78 -3.13
N SER A 210 -23.23 -13.40 -2.02
CA SER A 210 -23.49 -14.02 -0.71
C SER A 210 -24.88 -13.70 -0.18
N HIS A 211 -25.53 -12.65 -0.68
CA HIS A 211 -26.94 -12.34 -0.39
C HIS A 211 -27.71 -12.01 -1.66
N GLY A 212 -28.96 -12.49 -1.73
CA GLY A 212 -29.84 -12.30 -2.87
C GLY A 212 -29.81 -13.48 -3.85
N ASP A 213 -30.40 -13.26 -5.02
CA ASP A 213 -30.49 -14.29 -6.06
C ASP A 213 -29.30 -14.16 -7.03
N PRO A 214 -28.94 -15.24 -7.76
CA PRO A 214 -28.00 -15.17 -8.88
C PRO A 214 -28.36 -14.06 -9.87
N ILE A 215 -27.36 -13.43 -10.47
CA ILE A 215 -27.50 -12.29 -11.38
C ILE A 215 -27.05 -12.73 -12.78
N ASP A 216 -27.99 -12.81 -13.71
CA ASP A 216 -27.78 -13.30 -15.08
C ASP A 216 -27.35 -12.19 -16.06
N ASP A 217 -27.41 -10.92 -15.67
CA ASP A 217 -26.91 -9.78 -16.45
C ASP A 217 -25.84 -9.01 -15.65
N PRO A 218 -24.61 -9.56 -15.54
CA PRO A 218 -23.52 -8.92 -14.84
C PRO A 218 -23.21 -7.49 -15.32
N PRO A 219 -23.13 -7.21 -16.64
CA PRO A 219 -22.82 -5.86 -17.12
C PRO A 219 -23.83 -4.81 -16.65
N ALA A 220 -25.13 -5.10 -16.74
CA ALA A 220 -26.16 -4.16 -16.32
C ALA A 220 -26.15 -3.94 -14.78
N ALA A 221 -25.99 -5.00 -14.01
CA ALA A 221 -25.97 -4.93 -12.55
C ALA A 221 -24.76 -4.14 -12.04
N LEU A 222 -23.56 -4.43 -12.55
CA LEU A 222 -22.31 -3.75 -12.16
C LEU A 222 -22.29 -2.28 -12.58
N ALA A 223 -22.77 -1.96 -13.79
CA ALA A 223 -22.89 -0.58 -14.26
C ALA A 223 -23.88 0.24 -13.41
N THR A 224 -25.03 -0.35 -13.07
CA THR A 224 -26.05 0.29 -12.22
C THR A 224 -25.52 0.54 -10.83
N LEU A 225 -24.82 -0.43 -10.23
CA LEU A 225 -24.17 -0.31 -8.91
C LEU A 225 -23.17 0.86 -8.93
N ALA A 226 -22.26 0.89 -9.90
CA ALA A 226 -21.25 1.93 -10.02
C ALA A 226 -21.89 3.32 -10.16
N GLN A 227 -22.94 3.46 -10.97
CA GLN A 227 -23.65 4.72 -11.15
C GLN A 227 -24.31 5.21 -9.84
N ARG A 228 -24.95 4.32 -9.10
CA ARG A 228 -25.62 4.66 -7.84
C ARG A 228 -24.65 5.10 -6.76
N LEU A 229 -23.51 4.40 -6.62
CA LEU A 229 -22.47 4.73 -5.66
C LEU A 229 -21.75 6.04 -6.04
N GLN A 230 -21.49 6.28 -7.32
CA GLN A 230 -20.97 7.58 -7.77
C GLN A 230 -21.92 8.71 -7.40
N GLY A 231 -23.24 8.51 -7.53
CA GLY A 231 -24.24 9.48 -7.09
C GLY A 231 -24.16 9.80 -5.59
N LEU A 232 -23.85 8.82 -4.73
CA LEU A 232 -23.62 9.07 -3.29
C LEU A 232 -22.32 9.85 -3.05
N ILE A 233 -21.26 9.55 -3.79
CA ILE A 233 -19.98 10.29 -3.71
C ILE A 233 -20.21 11.75 -4.11
N ASP A 234 -20.90 12.00 -5.21
CA ASP A 234 -21.16 13.32 -5.75
C ASP A 234 -22.00 14.19 -4.79
N LEU A 235 -22.93 13.57 -4.04
CA LEU A 235 -23.72 14.26 -3.00
C LEU A 235 -22.89 14.61 -1.78
N ARG A 236 -21.90 13.80 -1.43
CA ARG A 236 -21.10 13.98 -0.22
C ARG A 236 -19.90 14.91 -0.44
N ASP A 237 -19.26 14.80 -1.60
CA ASP A 237 -18.08 15.59 -1.97
C ASP A 237 -18.05 15.88 -3.48
N PRO A 238 -18.81 16.88 -3.93
CA PRO A 238 -18.96 17.15 -5.36
C PRO A 238 -17.68 17.63 -6.06
N GLN A 239 -16.64 17.94 -5.32
CA GLN A 239 -15.34 18.36 -5.88
C GLN A 239 -14.31 17.24 -5.98
N ARG A 240 -14.60 16.09 -5.38
CA ARG A 240 -13.68 14.94 -5.41
C ARG A 240 -13.99 14.01 -6.58
N TRP A 241 -13.05 13.31 -6.94
CA TRP A 241 -12.81 12.14 -7.77
C TRP A 241 -14.05 11.55 -8.47
N ASN A 242 -14.26 11.88 -9.71
CA ASN A 242 -15.12 11.04 -10.53
C ASN A 242 -14.37 9.72 -10.83
N VAL A 243 -14.60 8.72 -9.98
CA VAL A 243 -13.92 7.41 -10.08
C VAL A 243 -14.24 6.75 -11.42
N ALA A 244 -15.49 6.81 -11.87
CA ALA A 244 -15.91 6.22 -13.13
C ALA A 244 -15.24 6.88 -14.35
N GLU A 245 -15.00 8.18 -14.34
CA GLU A 245 -14.27 8.89 -15.39
C GLU A 245 -12.79 8.47 -15.42
N ARG A 246 -12.15 8.39 -14.25
CA ARG A 246 -10.75 7.93 -14.16
C ARG A 246 -10.56 6.49 -14.61
N LEU A 247 -11.53 5.60 -14.32
CA LEU A 247 -11.50 4.21 -14.79
C LEU A 247 -11.60 4.10 -16.33
N ARG A 248 -12.32 5.04 -16.97
CA ARG A 248 -12.39 5.07 -18.44
C ARG A 248 -11.12 5.61 -19.09
N GLN A 249 -10.40 6.49 -18.41
CA GLN A 249 -9.17 7.11 -18.87
C GLN A 249 -8.12 7.09 -17.74
N PRO A 250 -7.57 5.90 -17.40
CA PRO A 250 -6.64 5.76 -16.29
C PRO A 250 -5.31 6.44 -16.55
N PHE A 251 -4.94 6.64 -17.82
CA PHE A 251 -3.72 7.31 -18.22
C PHE A 251 -3.99 8.59 -19.00
N GLU A 252 -3.18 9.59 -18.72
CA GLU A 252 -3.13 10.85 -19.45
C GLU A 252 -1.73 11.01 -20.03
N ALA A 253 -1.65 11.23 -21.36
CA ALA A 253 -0.38 11.44 -22.02
C ALA A 253 0.17 12.84 -21.67
N ILE A 254 1.37 12.89 -21.11
CA ILE A 254 2.18 14.11 -20.98
C ILE A 254 2.89 14.37 -22.30
N THR A 255 3.50 13.31 -22.84
CA THR A 255 4.04 13.22 -24.18
C THR A 255 3.62 11.87 -24.80
N PRO A 256 3.85 11.58 -26.09
CA PRO A 256 3.50 10.29 -26.67
C PRO A 256 4.06 9.08 -25.93
N HIS A 257 5.28 9.18 -25.37
CA HIS A 257 5.94 8.08 -24.63
C HIS A 257 6.02 8.30 -23.11
N LEU A 258 5.31 9.29 -22.55
CA LEU A 258 5.27 9.53 -21.11
C LEU A 258 3.82 9.72 -20.64
N LEU A 259 3.34 8.79 -19.84
CA LEU A 259 1.98 8.80 -19.31
C LEU A 259 1.97 9.15 -17.82
N ARG A 260 0.92 9.83 -17.38
CA ARG A 260 0.54 10.03 -15.98
C ARG A 260 -0.58 9.08 -15.61
N ASN A 261 -0.42 8.28 -14.59
CA ASN A 261 -1.47 7.46 -14.02
C ASN A 261 -2.39 8.33 -13.14
N ARG A 262 -3.70 8.34 -13.44
CA ARG A 262 -4.72 9.16 -12.76
C ARG A 262 -5.43 8.42 -11.62
N THR A 263 -5.07 7.16 -11.39
CA THR A 263 -5.79 6.24 -10.50
C THR A 263 -5.02 5.93 -9.22
N MET A 264 -3.80 6.44 -9.10
CA MET A 264 -2.96 6.29 -7.92
C MET A 264 -3.12 7.48 -6.96
N PHE A 265 -2.89 7.26 -5.67
CA PHE A 265 -2.87 8.31 -4.66
C PHE A 265 -1.65 9.21 -4.83
N ALA A 266 -0.46 8.65 -4.73
CA ALA A 266 0.73 9.30 -5.25
C ALA A 266 0.78 9.08 -6.76
N THR A 267 1.05 10.14 -7.50
CA THR A 267 1.09 10.08 -8.97
C THR A 267 2.20 9.13 -9.43
N SER A 268 1.81 8.08 -10.12
CA SER A 268 2.72 7.21 -10.84
C SER A 268 2.86 7.66 -12.28
N TYR A 269 4.05 7.57 -12.84
CA TYR A 269 4.31 7.86 -14.26
C TYR A 269 4.75 6.60 -14.97
N VAL A 270 4.50 6.52 -16.27
CA VAL A 270 4.89 5.39 -17.10
C VAL A 270 5.65 5.90 -18.31
N LEU A 271 6.94 5.57 -18.36
CA LEU A 271 7.78 5.81 -19.53
C LEU A 271 7.65 4.60 -20.46
N LEU A 272 7.32 4.86 -21.72
CA LEU A 272 7.11 3.85 -22.74
C LEU A 272 8.32 3.78 -23.66
N SER A 273 8.66 2.57 -24.13
CA SER A 273 9.65 2.38 -25.16
C SER A 273 9.02 2.03 -26.51
N ASP A 274 9.75 2.27 -27.60
CA ASP A 274 9.31 1.99 -28.97
C ASP A 274 9.05 0.49 -29.21
N ASP A 275 9.64 -0.41 -28.42
CA ASP A 275 9.47 -1.86 -28.55
C ASP A 275 8.33 -2.44 -27.69
N GLY A 276 7.54 -1.60 -27.04
CA GLY A 276 6.36 -2.00 -26.28
C GLY A 276 6.66 -2.39 -24.83
N ALA A 277 7.79 -1.93 -24.25
CA ALA A 277 8.07 -2.04 -22.84
C ALA A 277 7.63 -0.77 -22.06
N ALA A 278 7.40 -0.92 -20.77
CA ALA A 278 7.05 0.15 -19.85
C ALA A 278 7.93 0.14 -18.61
N LEU A 279 8.43 1.33 -18.23
CA LEU A 279 9.09 1.60 -16.96
C LEU A 279 8.13 2.44 -16.11
N VAL A 280 7.70 1.88 -14.98
CA VAL A 280 6.83 2.58 -14.02
C VAL A 280 7.69 3.39 -13.05
N ILE A 281 7.33 4.64 -12.80
CA ILE A 281 7.98 5.50 -11.80
C ILE A 281 7.01 5.69 -10.64
N ASP A 282 7.39 5.20 -9.46
CA ASP A 282 6.59 5.07 -8.25
C ASP A 282 5.33 4.19 -8.45
N PHE A 283 5.07 3.30 -7.51
CA PHE A 283 3.89 2.44 -7.52
C PHE A 283 3.46 2.09 -6.10
N GLY A 284 2.53 2.88 -5.57
CA GLY A 284 2.05 2.76 -4.19
C GLY A 284 0.58 2.35 -4.11
N TYR A 285 -0.25 3.21 -3.52
CA TYR A 285 -1.68 2.97 -3.32
C TYR A 285 -2.53 3.46 -4.47
N ASP A 286 -3.71 2.86 -4.60
CA ASP A 286 -4.77 3.44 -5.42
C ASP A 286 -5.47 4.61 -4.71
N VAL A 287 -6.25 5.35 -5.48
CA VAL A 287 -6.98 6.55 -5.05
C VAL A 287 -7.95 6.30 -3.88
N THR A 288 -8.37 5.06 -3.61
CA THR A 288 -9.32 4.76 -2.54
C THR A 288 -8.68 4.59 -1.17
N THR A 289 -7.35 4.63 -1.08
CA THR A 289 -6.59 4.43 0.18
C THR A 289 -6.29 5.76 0.90
N THR A 290 -6.66 6.88 0.33
CA THR A 290 -6.24 8.25 0.73
C THR A 290 -6.50 8.67 2.17
N ALA A 291 -7.53 8.12 2.81
CA ALA A 291 -7.96 8.55 4.14
C ALA A 291 -7.78 7.47 5.21
N MET A 292 -7.15 6.35 4.86
CA MET A 292 -7.05 5.21 5.75
C MET A 292 -5.71 5.21 6.48
N SER A 293 -5.78 5.19 7.80
CA SER A 293 -4.63 5.18 8.69
C SER A 293 -4.33 3.81 9.31
N THR A 294 -5.08 2.77 8.95
CA THR A 294 -4.91 1.45 9.54
C THR A 294 -3.80 0.66 8.85
N GLU A 295 -3.06 -0.15 9.64
CA GLU A 295 -2.05 -1.05 9.11
C GLU A 295 -2.61 -2.02 8.04
N ARG A 296 -3.87 -2.44 8.17
CA ARG A 296 -4.55 -3.29 7.18
C ARG A 296 -4.76 -2.57 5.86
N ALA A 297 -5.14 -1.30 5.89
CA ALA A 297 -5.28 -0.48 4.69
C ALA A 297 -3.95 -0.34 3.96
N ALA A 298 -2.87 -0.13 4.72
CA ALA A 298 -1.52 -0.06 4.18
C ALA A 298 -1.09 -1.35 3.46
N ARG A 299 -1.61 -2.51 3.86
CA ARG A 299 -1.31 -3.81 3.20
C ARG A 299 -2.11 -4.06 1.93
N ARG A 300 -3.11 -3.23 1.66
CA ARG A 300 -3.96 -3.39 0.49
C ARG A 300 -3.36 -2.68 -0.71
N THR A 301 -2.99 -3.45 -1.70
CA THR A 301 -2.52 -2.94 -3.00
C THR A 301 -3.25 -3.67 -4.12
N LEU A 302 -3.60 -2.95 -5.16
CA LEU A 302 -4.34 -3.46 -6.32
C LEU A 302 -3.61 -3.14 -7.62
N LEU A 303 -3.63 -4.07 -8.56
CA LEU A 303 -3.03 -3.88 -9.89
C LEU A 303 -3.98 -3.25 -10.91
N TRP A 304 -5.24 -3.01 -10.57
CA TRP A 304 -6.22 -2.44 -11.50
C TRP A 304 -5.77 -1.09 -12.09
N SER A 305 -4.93 -0.35 -11.37
CA SER A 305 -4.39 0.94 -11.81
C SER A 305 -3.48 0.83 -13.04
N LEU A 306 -3.03 -0.38 -13.38
CA LEU A 306 -2.33 -0.69 -14.63
C LEU A 306 -3.25 -1.28 -15.71
N ASP A 307 -4.52 -1.49 -15.39
CA ASP A 307 -5.51 -1.93 -16.37
C ASP A 307 -5.67 -0.87 -17.48
N GLY A 308 -5.51 -1.27 -18.73
CA GLY A 308 -5.51 -0.33 -19.86
C GLY A 308 -4.12 0.10 -20.33
N LEU A 309 -3.06 -0.30 -19.64
CA LEU A 309 -1.71 -0.26 -20.16
C LEU A 309 -1.51 -1.50 -21.04
N GLU A 310 -1.25 -1.28 -22.34
CA GLU A 310 -1.04 -2.37 -23.29
C GLU A 310 0.40 -2.88 -23.30
N GLN A 311 1.32 -2.04 -22.80
CA GLN A 311 2.74 -2.31 -22.76
C GLN A 311 3.08 -3.26 -21.61
N ARG A 312 4.14 -4.06 -21.81
CA ARG A 312 4.67 -4.97 -20.79
C ARG A 312 5.50 -4.17 -19.78
N VAL A 313 5.07 -4.19 -18.52
CA VAL A 313 5.87 -3.60 -17.43
C VAL A 313 7.11 -4.44 -17.20
N GLU A 314 8.28 -3.88 -17.47
CA GLU A 314 9.58 -4.52 -17.25
C GLU A 314 10.17 -4.22 -15.90
N ALA A 315 10.04 -2.97 -15.46
CA ALA A 315 10.57 -2.53 -14.18
C ALA A 315 9.75 -1.40 -13.57
N ALA A 316 9.93 -1.20 -12.28
CA ALA A 316 9.52 0.00 -11.57
C ALA A 316 10.73 0.64 -10.90
N ILE A 317 10.87 1.97 -11.01
CA ILE A 317 11.89 2.77 -10.33
C ILE A 317 11.22 3.74 -9.36
N VAL A 318 11.83 3.97 -8.19
CA VAL A 318 11.22 4.79 -7.14
C VAL A 318 11.95 6.12 -6.95
N THR A 319 11.20 7.15 -6.54
CA THR A 319 11.77 8.45 -6.16
C THR A 319 12.22 8.46 -4.70
N HIS A 320 11.43 7.88 -3.78
CA HIS A 320 11.73 7.78 -2.35
C HIS A 320 10.97 6.61 -1.71
N TYR A 321 11.13 6.43 -0.39
CA TYR A 321 10.67 5.23 0.32
C TYR A 321 9.24 5.29 0.89
N HIS A 322 8.53 6.41 0.81
CA HIS A 322 7.20 6.53 1.43
C HIS A 322 6.23 5.49 0.86
N ASP A 323 5.38 4.99 1.74
CA ASP A 323 4.50 3.86 1.48
C ASP A 323 3.54 4.10 0.30
N ASP A 324 3.05 5.32 0.12
CA ASP A 324 2.20 5.70 -1.01
C ASP A 324 2.92 5.75 -2.37
N HIS A 325 4.25 5.64 -2.37
CA HIS A 325 5.08 5.50 -3.58
C HIS A 325 5.59 4.08 -3.83
N VAL A 326 5.56 3.19 -2.81
CA VAL A 326 6.25 1.90 -2.91
C VAL A 326 5.41 0.68 -2.55
N ALA A 327 4.28 0.85 -1.87
CA ALA A 327 3.48 -0.25 -1.32
C ALA A 327 3.05 -1.30 -2.36
N GLY A 328 2.93 -0.92 -3.63
CA GLY A 328 2.54 -1.81 -4.73
C GLY A 328 3.66 -2.65 -5.34
N LEU A 329 4.92 -2.37 -5.01
CA LEU A 329 6.06 -2.94 -5.75
C LEU A 329 6.21 -4.45 -5.59
N ASN A 330 5.99 -4.99 -4.39
CA ASN A 330 6.05 -6.44 -4.17
C ASN A 330 4.97 -7.17 -4.99
N LEU A 331 3.74 -6.65 -4.98
CA LEU A 331 2.64 -7.22 -5.77
C LEU A 331 2.90 -7.09 -7.28
N LEU A 332 3.41 -5.94 -7.73
CA LEU A 332 3.78 -5.72 -9.14
C LEU A 332 4.79 -6.77 -9.60
N ARG A 333 5.88 -6.97 -8.83
CA ARG A 333 6.88 -8.02 -9.09
C ARG A 333 6.24 -9.39 -9.14
N ASP A 334 5.47 -9.76 -8.13
CA ASP A 334 4.92 -11.10 -7.97
C ASP A 334 3.98 -11.48 -9.12
N VAL A 335 3.21 -10.53 -9.64
CA VAL A 335 2.19 -10.80 -10.66
C VAL A 335 2.74 -10.64 -12.08
N THR A 336 3.57 -9.62 -12.33
CA THR A 336 4.06 -9.29 -13.68
C THR A 336 5.48 -9.79 -13.96
N GLY A 337 6.27 -10.04 -12.91
CA GLY A 337 7.70 -10.35 -13.04
C GLY A 337 8.56 -9.09 -13.24
N ALA A 338 8.00 -7.89 -13.07
CA ALA A 338 8.74 -6.63 -13.20
C ALA A 338 9.86 -6.52 -12.16
N GLU A 339 11.03 -6.00 -12.58
CA GLU A 339 12.12 -5.69 -11.67
C GLU A 339 11.82 -4.44 -10.82
N VAL A 340 12.34 -4.40 -9.60
CA VAL A 340 12.33 -3.19 -8.77
C VAL A 340 13.70 -2.55 -8.79
N TRP A 341 13.74 -1.32 -9.27
CA TRP A 341 14.94 -0.49 -9.30
C TRP A 341 14.83 0.63 -8.28
N ALA A 342 15.92 0.91 -7.60
CA ALA A 342 15.92 2.01 -6.63
C ALA A 342 17.24 2.77 -6.63
N PRO A 343 17.22 4.10 -6.38
CA PRO A 343 18.42 4.89 -6.14
C PRO A 343 19.26 4.30 -5.01
N ALA A 344 20.58 4.37 -5.11
CA ALA A 344 21.48 3.77 -4.14
C ALA A 344 21.27 4.26 -2.70
N ASN A 345 20.81 5.51 -2.53
CA ASN A 345 20.47 6.09 -1.22
C ASN A 345 19.10 5.68 -0.69
N VAL A 346 18.18 5.16 -1.53
CA VAL A 346 16.84 4.70 -1.16
C VAL A 346 16.82 3.19 -0.91
N SER A 347 17.56 2.42 -1.71
CA SER A 347 17.60 0.95 -1.67
C SER A 347 17.71 0.35 -0.27
N PRO A 348 18.62 0.81 0.63
CA PRO A 348 18.75 0.20 1.95
C PRO A 348 17.49 0.34 2.82
N VAL A 349 16.72 1.41 2.65
CA VAL A 349 15.46 1.63 3.38
C VAL A 349 14.38 0.67 2.90
N LEU A 350 14.29 0.42 1.59
CA LEU A 350 13.34 -0.53 1.00
C LEU A 350 13.64 -1.97 1.42
N GLU A 351 14.92 -2.35 1.36
CA GLU A 351 15.33 -3.75 1.64
C GLU A 351 15.31 -4.10 3.12
N GLN A 352 15.53 -3.12 4.00
CA GLN A 352 15.62 -3.33 5.45
C GLN A 352 14.83 -2.26 6.22
N PRO A 353 13.50 -2.16 6.03
CA PRO A 353 12.70 -1.08 6.63
C PRO A 353 12.78 -1.06 8.16
N THR A 354 12.80 -2.21 8.82
CA THR A 354 12.88 -2.31 10.29
C THR A 354 14.19 -1.79 10.88
N ARG A 355 15.20 -1.55 10.02
CA ARG A 355 16.46 -0.93 10.42
C ARG A 355 16.31 0.55 10.77
N TYR A 356 15.26 1.21 10.25
CA TYR A 356 15.08 2.65 10.29
C TYR A 356 13.89 3.06 11.15
N ASP A 357 14.04 4.12 11.93
CA ASP A 357 12.95 4.87 12.56
C ASP A 357 12.61 6.05 11.65
N LEU A 358 11.71 5.84 10.71
CA LEU A 358 11.28 6.82 9.72
C LEU A 358 9.74 6.84 9.63
N PRO A 359 9.12 7.99 9.41
CA PRO A 359 7.68 8.07 9.16
C PRO A 359 7.32 7.55 7.76
N CYS A 360 6.06 7.21 7.54
CA CYS A 360 5.52 6.75 6.26
C CYS A 360 6.32 5.60 5.64
N LEU A 361 6.91 4.75 6.51
CA LEU A 361 7.73 3.63 6.09
C LEU A 361 6.85 2.44 5.72
N TRP A 362 7.05 1.89 4.53
CA TRP A 362 6.47 0.59 4.20
C TRP A 362 7.15 -0.50 5.04
N PHE A 363 6.35 -1.30 5.73
CA PHE A 363 6.83 -2.22 6.77
C PHE A 363 7.40 -3.54 6.22
N GLU A 364 7.01 -3.95 5.00
CA GLU A 364 7.52 -5.16 4.37
C GLU A 364 8.79 -4.86 3.57
N PRO A 365 9.84 -5.68 3.68
CA PRO A 365 11.00 -5.55 2.82
C PRO A 365 10.63 -5.61 1.34
N ILE A 366 11.18 -4.69 0.56
CA ILE A 366 11.05 -4.67 -0.89
C ILE A 366 12.44 -4.99 -1.47
N PRO A 367 12.67 -6.21 -1.99
CA PRO A 367 13.94 -6.55 -2.61
C PRO A 367 14.22 -5.66 -3.83
N VAL A 368 15.43 -5.15 -3.94
CA VAL A 368 15.86 -4.28 -5.05
C VAL A 368 16.70 -5.09 -6.02
N ASP A 369 16.21 -5.26 -7.27
CA ASP A 369 16.91 -6.00 -8.31
C ASP A 369 18.07 -5.20 -8.91
N ARG A 370 17.89 -3.88 -9.00
CA ARG A 370 18.91 -2.98 -9.53
C ARG A 370 19.05 -1.73 -8.66
N ARG A 371 20.22 -1.56 -8.04
CA ARG A 371 20.58 -0.32 -7.36
C ARG A 371 21.17 0.66 -8.38
N ILE A 372 20.54 1.83 -8.51
CA ILE A 372 20.96 2.86 -9.46
C ILE A 372 21.93 3.80 -8.76
N PRO A 373 23.19 3.91 -9.25
CA PRO A 373 24.14 4.89 -8.75
C PRO A 373 23.63 6.32 -8.92
N LEU A 374 23.97 7.19 -7.98
CA LEU A 374 23.61 8.60 -8.07
C LEU A 374 24.60 9.35 -8.97
N GLU A 375 24.08 10.31 -9.74
CA GLU A 375 24.81 11.17 -10.68
C GLU A 375 25.52 10.42 -11.83
N GLU A 376 25.10 9.16 -12.05
CA GLU A 376 25.55 8.37 -13.19
C GLU A 376 24.37 8.10 -14.12
N SER A 377 24.59 8.23 -15.44
CA SER A 377 23.59 7.90 -16.44
C SER A 377 23.54 6.41 -16.70
N PHE A 378 22.35 5.88 -16.93
CA PHE A 378 22.15 4.53 -17.41
C PHE A 378 21.12 4.51 -18.55
N ARG A 379 21.14 3.45 -19.33
CA ARG A 379 20.22 3.29 -20.45
C ARG A 379 19.15 2.26 -20.12
N TRP A 380 17.91 2.61 -20.49
CA TRP A 380 16.78 1.71 -20.59
C TRP A 380 16.14 1.87 -21.96
N HIS A 381 16.23 0.87 -22.81
CA HIS A 381 15.89 0.93 -24.25
C HIS A 381 16.54 2.14 -24.93
N GLU A 382 15.76 2.98 -25.60
CA GLU A 382 16.23 4.22 -26.26
C GLU A 382 16.47 5.36 -25.28
N HIS A 383 15.92 5.30 -24.06
CA HIS A 383 16.01 6.36 -23.08
C HIS A 383 17.30 6.32 -22.26
N GLU A 384 17.89 7.47 -22.04
CA GLU A 384 18.99 7.67 -21.10
C GLU A 384 18.46 8.38 -19.86
N LEU A 385 18.63 7.75 -18.69
CA LEU A 385 18.16 8.28 -17.41
C LEU A 385 19.35 8.57 -16.50
N THR A 386 19.24 9.64 -15.71
CA THR A 386 20.21 9.98 -14.65
C THR A 386 19.46 10.21 -13.35
N VAL A 387 19.95 9.62 -12.27
CA VAL A 387 19.34 9.77 -10.94
C VAL A 387 20.22 10.69 -10.09
N TYR A 388 19.64 11.75 -9.55
CA TYR A 388 20.32 12.71 -8.70
C TYR A 388 19.85 12.61 -7.24
N PRO A 389 20.71 12.80 -6.23
CA PRO A 389 20.24 12.93 -4.86
C PRO A 389 19.32 14.15 -4.74
N LEU A 390 18.18 13.97 -4.08
CA LEU A 390 17.20 15.04 -3.87
C LEU A 390 16.68 15.01 -2.42
N PRO A 391 17.57 15.16 -1.41
CA PRO A 391 17.11 15.26 -0.04
C PRO A 391 16.26 16.54 0.18
N GLY A 392 15.37 16.51 1.18
CA GLY A 392 14.51 17.64 1.53
C GLY A 392 13.18 17.14 2.09
N HIS A 393 12.26 16.71 1.25
CA HIS A 393 11.05 16.04 1.72
C HIS A 393 11.39 14.84 2.63
N THR A 394 12.34 14.04 2.20
CA THR A 394 13.04 13.05 3.03
C THR A 394 14.53 13.01 2.71
N ARG A 395 15.35 12.60 3.68
CA ARG A 395 16.78 12.36 3.46
C ARG A 395 17.04 11.31 2.35
N TYR A 396 16.14 10.35 2.21
CA TYR A 396 16.26 9.21 1.30
C TYR A 396 15.38 9.38 0.06
N ALA A 397 15.68 10.43 -0.70
CA ALA A 397 14.98 10.75 -1.94
C ALA A 397 15.97 11.02 -3.09
N ALA A 398 15.47 10.86 -4.31
CA ALA A 398 16.20 11.12 -5.52
C ALA A 398 15.27 11.71 -6.60
N ALA A 399 15.86 12.51 -7.49
CA ALA A 399 15.20 12.96 -8.71
C ALA A 399 15.66 12.09 -9.90
N ILE A 400 14.74 11.82 -10.81
CA ILE A 400 14.99 11.03 -12.03
C ILE A 400 14.88 11.97 -13.22
N SER A 401 15.98 12.13 -13.96
CA SER A 401 16.07 13.01 -15.13
C SER A 401 16.19 12.20 -16.41
N PHE A 402 15.41 12.54 -17.42
CA PHE A 402 15.49 11.98 -18.78
C PHE A 402 14.91 12.97 -19.80
N GLU A 403 15.17 12.69 -21.07
CA GLU A 403 14.53 13.39 -22.19
C GLU A 403 13.65 12.38 -22.95
N VAL A 404 12.43 12.77 -23.25
CA VAL A 404 11.45 11.97 -24.01
C VAL A 404 10.67 12.87 -24.94
N ASP A 405 10.52 12.46 -26.20
CA ASP A 405 9.81 13.22 -27.24
C ASP A 405 10.27 14.70 -27.36
N GLY A 406 11.58 14.95 -27.12
CA GLY A 406 12.18 16.28 -27.16
C GLY A 406 11.87 17.16 -25.93
N THR A 407 11.28 16.57 -24.87
CA THR A 407 10.96 17.26 -23.62
C THR A 407 11.88 16.77 -22.50
N LYS A 408 12.55 17.67 -21.80
CA LYS A 408 13.40 17.37 -20.64
C LYS A 408 12.55 17.26 -19.39
N ILE A 409 12.56 16.09 -18.80
CA ILE A 409 11.76 15.73 -17.62
C ILE A 409 12.65 15.62 -16.39
N LEU A 410 12.15 16.11 -15.25
CA LEU A 410 12.70 15.83 -13.93
C LEU A 410 11.56 15.37 -13.01
N VAL A 411 11.59 14.09 -12.64
CA VAL A 411 10.66 13.55 -11.64
C VAL A 411 11.24 13.83 -10.26
N THR A 412 10.49 14.51 -9.40
CA THR A 412 10.99 15.04 -8.12
C THR A 412 10.33 14.41 -6.89
N GLY A 413 9.44 13.44 -7.09
CA GLY A 413 8.63 12.88 -5.99
C GLY A 413 7.93 14.00 -5.22
N ASP A 414 8.06 13.99 -3.91
CA ASP A 414 7.35 14.91 -3.02
C ASP A 414 8.15 16.14 -2.57
N GLN A 415 9.21 16.49 -3.30
CA GLN A 415 10.11 17.59 -2.90
C GLN A 415 9.40 18.94 -2.73
N GLN A 416 8.36 19.20 -3.51
CA GLN A 416 7.44 20.31 -3.30
C GLN A 416 6.00 19.81 -3.38
N THR A 417 5.07 20.63 -2.91
CA THR A 417 3.63 20.51 -3.18
C THR A 417 3.18 21.66 -4.06
N ASP A 418 2.05 21.50 -4.75
CA ASP A 418 1.42 22.58 -5.51
C ASP A 418 -0.07 22.61 -5.19
N ASP A 419 -0.57 23.75 -4.77
CA ASP A 419 -1.98 23.96 -4.44
C ASP A 419 -2.80 24.53 -5.62
N GLY A 420 -2.20 24.59 -6.81
CA GLY A 420 -2.74 25.19 -8.02
C GLY A 420 -2.51 26.70 -8.11
N ALA A 421 -2.05 27.34 -7.04
CA ALA A 421 -1.69 28.77 -7.01
C ALA A 421 -0.17 28.97 -6.93
N ARG A 422 0.52 28.12 -6.18
CA ARG A 422 1.98 28.17 -6.05
C ARG A 422 2.58 26.82 -5.63
N SER A 423 3.81 26.57 -6.05
CA SER A 423 4.63 25.50 -5.50
C SER A 423 5.17 25.88 -4.13
N ILE A 424 5.13 24.94 -3.20
CA ILE A 424 5.51 25.08 -1.80
C ILE A 424 6.53 24.01 -1.45
N LEU A 425 7.57 24.34 -0.68
CA LEU A 425 8.54 23.38 -0.18
C LEU A 425 7.86 22.40 0.78
N ASN A 426 8.00 21.10 0.52
CA ASN A 426 7.35 20.05 1.30
C ASN A 426 8.32 19.44 2.32
N TYR A 427 8.62 20.18 3.38
CA TYR A 427 9.52 19.72 4.45
C TYR A 427 8.75 19.04 5.58
N GLN A 428 9.34 17.96 6.10
CA GLN A 428 8.80 17.16 7.20
C GLN A 428 9.92 16.88 8.21
N TYR A 429 9.83 17.45 9.41
CA TYR A 429 10.93 17.39 10.39
C TYR A 429 11.39 15.97 10.74
N ARG A 430 10.48 15.03 10.81
CA ARG A 430 10.82 13.63 11.13
C ARG A 430 11.43 12.84 9.97
N ASN A 431 11.39 13.37 8.75
CA ASN A 431 12.02 12.78 7.57
C ASN A 431 13.53 13.08 7.47
N ARG A 432 14.11 13.68 8.50
CA ARG A 432 15.56 13.90 8.65
C ARG A 432 16.17 14.83 7.62
N PHE A 433 15.43 15.80 7.08
CA PHE A 433 15.97 16.82 6.20
C PHE A 433 16.82 17.85 6.97
N VAL A 434 17.62 18.59 6.23
CA VAL A 434 18.26 19.82 6.71
C VAL A 434 17.81 20.98 5.81
N PRO A 435 17.74 22.24 6.33
CA PRO A 435 17.21 23.36 5.54
C PRO A 435 17.96 23.60 4.22
N GLU A 436 19.25 23.29 4.18
CA GLU A 436 20.10 23.43 3.01
C GLU A 436 19.75 22.48 1.86
N ASP A 437 19.03 21.38 2.14
CA ASP A 437 18.62 20.39 1.14
C ASP A 437 17.73 21.04 0.07
N PHE A 438 16.84 21.95 0.45
CA PHE A 438 15.98 22.65 -0.51
C PHE A 438 16.73 23.67 -1.35
N ALA A 439 17.78 24.31 -0.80
CA ALA A 439 18.66 25.17 -1.57
C ALA A 439 19.46 24.36 -2.60
N ALA A 440 19.95 23.19 -2.22
CA ALA A 440 20.63 22.25 -3.13
C ALA A 440 19.68 21.78 -4.25
N SER A 441 18.41 21.48 -3.93
CA SER A 441 17.40 21.11 -4.91
C SER A 441 17.13 22.24 -5.91
N ALA A 442 16.96 23.47 -5.45
CA ALA A 442 16.77 24.63 -6.31
C ALA A 442 17.98 24.85 -7.23
N GLN A 443 19.21 24.62 -6.75
CA GLN A 443 20.43 24.67 -7.57
C GLN A 443 20.45 23.54 -8.61
N LEU A 444 20.05 22.33 -8.25
CA LEU A 444 19.93 21.20 -9.18
C LEU A 444 18.97 21.55 -10.32
N TYR A 445 17.80 22.09 -10.03
CA TYR A 445 16.81 22.47 -11.05
C TYR A 445 17.36 23.57 -11.98
N ARG A 446 18.05 24.57 -11.45
CA ARG A 446 18.71 25.61 -12.24
C ARG A 446 19.81 25.05 -13.14
N ARG A 447 20.56 24.03 -12.68
CA ARG A 447 21.62 23.37 -13.44
C ARG A 447 21.07 22.52 -14.58
N LEU A 448 20.05 21.70 -14.29
CA LEU A 448 19.48 20.76 -15.26
C LEU A 448 18.54 21.44 -16.25
N ARG A 449 17.87 22.51 -15.84
CA ARG A 449 16.86 23.21 -16.63
C ARG A 449 15.89 22.27 -17.34
N PRO A 450 15.13 21.45 -16.60
CA PRO A 450 14.11 20.63 -17.20
C PRO A 450 12.99 21.50 -17.78
N ASP A 451 12.23 20.99 -18.75
CA ASP A 451 11.03 21.64 -19.26
C ASP A 451 9.85 21.44 -18.32
N LEU A 452 9.78 20.26 -17.68
CA LEU A 452 8.73 19.87 -16.74
C LEU A 452 9.32 19.28 -15.45
N LEU A 453 8.72 19.67 -14.30
CA LEU A 453 8.83 18.96 -13.03
C LEU A 453 7.61 18.05 -12.88
N LEU A 454 7.85 16.78 -12.52
CA LEU A 454 6.81 15.79 -12.24
C LEU A 454 6.87 15.41 -10.76
N GLY A 455 5.81 15.72 -10.04
CA GLY A 455 5.72 15.45 -8.61
C GLY A 455 4.78 14.32 -8.26
N GLY A 456 4.78 13.91 -6.97
CA GLY A 456 3.98 12.80 -6.46
C GLY A 456 2.49 13.12 -6.32
N HIS A 457 2.09 14.37 -6.08
CA HIS A 457 0.70 14.69 -5.73
C HIS A 457 0.08 15.85 -6.49
N TRP A 458 0.71 16.33 -7.54
CA TRP A 458 0.22 17.47 -8.33
C TRP A 458 0.39 17.23 -9.83
N LEU A 459 -0.13 18.19 -10.60
CA LEU A 459 0.00 18.15 -12.06
C LEU A 459 1.43 18.49 -12.51
N PRO A 460 1.86 18.04 -13.69
CA PRO A 460 3.14 18.45 -14.26
C PRO A 460 3.29 19.98 -14.26
N LEU A 461 4.42 20.46 -13.76
CA LEU A 461 4.74 21.87 -13.66
C LEU A 461 5.72 22.28 -14.76
N ALA A 462 5.33 23.26 -15.57
CA ALA A 462 6.25 23.89 -16.52
C ALA A 462 7.31 24.70 -15.76
N VAL A 463 8.58 24.46 -16.08
CA VAL A 463 9.69 25.15 -15.45
C VAL A 463 9.88 26.52 -16.09
N THR A 464 9.76 27.55 -15.26
CA THR A 464 9.99 28.94 -15.64
C THR A 464 11.09 29.56 -14.77
N ASP A 465 11.70 30.64 -15.25
CA ASP A 465 12.70 31.39 -14.44
C ASP A 465 12.07 31.92 -13.14
N ASP A 466 10.79 32.30 -13.16
CA ASP A 466 10.05 32.73 -11.98
C ASP A 466 9.86 31.58 -10.98
N LEU A 467 9.48 30.37 -11.43
CA LEU A 467 9.41 29.20 -10.56
C LEU A 467 10.77 28.89 -9.90
N LEU A 468 11.83 28.85 -10.69
CA LEU A 468 13.19 28.60 -10.19
C LEU A 468 13.67 29.68 -9.22
N PHE A 469 13.32 30.94 -9.47
CA PHE A 469 13.62 32.05 -8.56
C PHE A 469 12.88 31.87 -7.23
N ARG A 470 11.57 31.62 -7.26
CA ARG A 470 10.74 31.45 -6.04
C ARG A 470 11.22 30.27 -5.20
N LEU A 471 11.43 29.10 -5.80
CA LEU A 471 11.92 27.93 -5.06
C LEU A 471 13.26 28.22 -4.37
N GLY A 472 14.16 28.94 -5.02
CA GLY A 472 15.41 29.36 -4.39
C GLY A 472 15.21 30.34 -3.23
N THR A 473 14.35 31.35 -3.42
CA THR A 473 14.05 32.34 -2.38
C THR A 473 13.35 31.71 -1.17
N ASP A 474 12.38 30.79 -1.41
CA ASP A 474 11.68 30.08 -0.34
C ASP A 474 12.65 29.17 0.44
N ALA A 475 13.60 28.52 -0.24
CA ALA A 475 14.64 27.71 0.40
C ALA A 475 15.60 28.54 1.27
N GLU A 476 16.01 29.72 0.78
CA GLU A 476 16.81 30.67 1.56
C GLU A 476 16.04 31.15 2.79
N ARG A 477 14.76 31.50 2.62
CA ARG A 477 13.90 31.92 3.73
C ARG A 477 13.66 30.81 4.75
N LEU A 478 13.53 29.56 4.31
CA LEU A 478 13.45 28.40 5.21
C LEU A 478 14.69 28.32 6.09
N SER A 479 15.87 28.43 5.50
CA SER A 479 17.15 28.40 6.24
C SER A 479 17.30 29.56 7.22
N GLU A 480 16.86 30.77 6.83
CA GLU A 480 16.84 31.95 7.71
C GLU A 480 15.93 31.73 8.92
N LEU A 481 14.68 31.27 8.70
CA LEU A 481 13.75 31.00 9.77
C LEU A 481 14.26 29.94 10.75
N HIS A 482 14.95 28.91 10.27
CA HIS A 482 15.57 27.93 11.16
C HIS A 482 16.65 28.54 12.03
N ARG A 483 17.51 29.43 11.48
CA ARG A 483 18.52 30.17 12.25
C ARG A 483 17.89 31.11 13.28
N GLU A 484 16.77 31.73 12.95
CA GLU A 484 16.04 32.61 13.87
C GLU A 484 15.32 31.85 15.00
N LEU A 485 14.80 30.64 14.73
CA LEU A 485 13.98 29.85 15.65
C LEU A 485 14.79 28.90 16.52
N LEU A 486 15.90 28.37 16.02
CA LEU A 486 16.71 27.38 16.72
C LEU A 486 17.83 28.05 17.53
N PRO A 487 18.13 27.58 18.77
CA PRO A 487 19.19 28.16 19.59
C PRO A 487 20.59 28.03 18.96
N GLU A 488 20.80 26.99 18.15
CA GLU A 488 22.01 26.75 17.36
C GLU A 488 21.58 26.24 15.97
N GLU A 489 22.27 26.64 14.94
CA GLU A 489 22.00 26.20 13.58
C GLU A 489 22.21 24.68 13.43
N GLY A 490 21.23 23.98 12.88
CA GLY A 490 21.21 22.52 12.79
C GLY A 490 20.74 21.78 14.05
N PHE A 491 20.42 22.52 15.12
CA PHE A 491 19.87 21.98 16.34
C PHE A 491 18.36 21.74 16.17
N GLY A 492 17.89 20.53 16.43
CA GLY A 492 16.46 20.29 16.58
C GLY A 492 15.64 20.10 15.31
N THR A 493 16.21 20.12 14.09
CA THR A 493 15.42 19.81 12.88
C THR A 493 15.01 18.32 12.80
N ALA A 494 15.86 17.42 13.35
CA ALA A 494 15.60 15.98 13.37
C ALA A 494 15.89 15.35 14.74
N GLY A 495 15.60 16.05 15.84
CA GLY A 495 16.10 15.69 17.15
C GLY A 495 17.57 16.07 17.32
N PHE A 496 18.17 15.69 18.44
CA PHE A 496 19.53 16.12 18.79
C PHE A 496 20.64 15.31 18.09
N GLY A 497 20.46 14.99 16.82
CA GLY A 497 21.51 14.46 15.98
C GLY A 497 21.98 13.05 16.28
N ALA A 498 21.19 12.22 16.99
CA ALA A 498 21.49 10.81 17.18
C ALA A 498 20.42 9.91 16.58
N ARG A 499 20.81 8.77 16.05
CA ARG A 499 19.94 7.67 15.63
C ARG A 499 20.62 6.33 15.86
N ILE A 500 19.85 5.30 16.12
CA ILE A 500 20.36 3.93 16.32
C ILE A 500 19.89 3.06 15.14
N GLU A 501 20.80 2.24 14.64
CA GLU A 501 20.52 1.23 13.62
C GLU A 501 21.13 -0.13 14.02
N PRO A 502 20.35 -1.21 13.93
CA PRO A 502 18.95 -1.27 13.51
C PRO A 502 18.01 -0.67 14.58
N TYR A 503 16.88 -0.09 14.14
CA TYR A 503 15.85 0.41 15.05
C TYR A 503 15.09 -0.73 15.72
N ARG A 504 14.84 -1.84 15.01
CA ARG A 504 14.24 -3.07 15.53
C ARG A 504 15.18 -4.26 15.32
N SER A 505 15.25 -5.14 16.30
CA SER A 505 15.98 -6.40 16.23
C SER A 505 15.28 -7.49 17.06
N SER A 506 15.59 -8.76 16.76
CA SER A 506 15.15 -9.88 17.59
C SER A 506 16.05 -10.06 18.81
N PRO A 507 15.58 -10.76 19.89
CA PRO A 507 16.41 -11.18 20.99
C PRO A 507 17.65 -11.96 20.51
N GLY A 508 18.75 -11.79 21.22
CA GLY A 508 20.06 -12.33 20.86
C GLY A 508 21.15 -11.28 20.98
N THR A 509 22.25 -11.48 20.27
CA THR A 509 23.37 -10.54 20.22
C THR A 509 23.27 -9.71 18.95
N THR A 510 23.09 -8.40 19.09
CA THR A 510 22.96 -7.44 17.99
C THR A 510 24.04 -6.37 18.09
N GLU A 511 24.65 -6.03 16.96
CA GLU A 511 25.48 -4.85 16.83
C GLU A 511 24.59 -3.65 16.50
N PHE A 512 24.57 -2.66 17.38
CA PHE A 512 23.89 -1.39 17.18
C PHE A 512 24.90 -0.31 16.82
N ILE A 513 24.61 0.42 15.75
CA ILE A 513 25.39 1.55 15.29
C ILE A 513 24.66 2.82 15.69
N VAL A 514 25.27 3.63 16.54
CA VAL A 514 24.77 4.95 16.90
C VAL A 514 25.43 5.96 15.99
N HIS A 515 24.65 6.61 15.16
CA HIS A 515 25.08 7.74 14.36
C HIS A 515 24.91 9.02 15.16
N VAL A 516 25.94 9.83 15.22
CA VAL A 516 25.95 11.09 15.96
C VAL A 516 26.30 12.21 15.00
N ARG A 517 25.47 13.23 14.95
CA ARG A 517 25.72 14.43 14.16
C ARG A 517 26.16 15.57 15.07
N ASN A 518 27.19 16.31 14.66
CA ASN A 518 27.61 17.53 15.33
C ASN A 518 26.66 18.68 14.92
N PRO A 519 25.90 19.27 15.86
CA PRO A 519 25.04 20.41 15.57
C PRO A 519 25.82 21.74 15.45
N PHE A 520 27.10 21.75 15.83
CA PHE A 520 27.91 22.97 15.91
C PHE A 520 28.78 23.16 14.64
N ASP A 521 29.16 24.40 14.36
CA ASP A 521 30.08 24.78 13.29
C ASP A 521 31.58 24.69 13.68
N ARG A 522 31.86 24.07 14.83
CA ARG A 522 33.19 23.77 15.35
C ARG A 522 33.34 22.28 15.61
N ALA A 523 34.59 21.81 15.60
CA ALA A 523 34.89 20.42 15.96
C ALA A 523 34.55 20.19 17.44
N GLU A 524 33.93 19.03 17.74
CA GLU A 524 33.51 18.65 19.07
C GLU A 524 33.83 17.18 19.36
N THR A 525 33.70 16.79 20.61
CA THR A 525 33.78 15.39 21.02
C THR A 525 32.42 14.96 21.56
N ALA A 526 31.90 13.86 21.03
CA ALA A 526 30.69 13.23 21.56
C ALA A 526 31.04 12.02 22.41
N THR A 527 30.34 11.91 23.53
CA THR A 527 30.30 10.71 24.37
C THR A 527 28.91 10.10 24.22
N VAL A 528 28.86 8.83 23.84
CA VAL A 528 27.64 8.03 23.67
C VAL A 528 27.64 6.90 24.69
N ALA A 529 26.58 6.79 25.49
CA ALA A 529 26.37 5.67 26.36
C ALA A 529 25.15 4.84 25.91
N LEU A 530 25.34 3.53 25.76
CA LEU A 530 24.29 2.59 25.37
C LEU A 530 24.43 1.29 26.15
N ALA A 531 23.33 0.83 26.75
CA ALA A 531 23.24 -0.45 27.47
C ALA A 531 24.33 -0.64 28.56
N GLY A 532 24.84 0.45 29.15
CA GLY A 532 25.85 0.43 30.20
C GLY A 532 27.30 0.55 29.71
N GLU A 533 27.52 0.59 28.40
CA GLU A 533 28.82 0.91 27.81
C GLU A 533 28.89 2.38 27.39
N GLU A 534 30.07 2.97 27.47
CA GLU A 534 30.33 4.36 27.07
C GLU A 534 31.46 4.40 26.03
N ARG A 535 31.27 5.17 25.00
CA ARG A 535 32.26 5.36 23.92
C ARG A 535 32.32 6.83 23.50
N THR A 536 33.50 7.26 23.11
CA THR A 536 33.77 8.65 22.69
C THR A 536 34.18 8.69 21.20
N VAL A 537 33.71 9.70 20.47
CA VAL A 537 34.05 9.91 19.08
C VAL A 537 34.27 11.40 18.80
N ALA A 538 35.26 11.71 17.96
CA ALA A 538 35.49 13.06 17.46
C ALA A 538 34.50 13.39 16.34
N LEU A 539 33.97 14.59 16.36
CA LEU A 539 33.01 15.10 15.39
C LEU A 539 33.60 16.34 14.71
N GLU A 540 33.70 16.27 13.39
CA GLU A 540 34.02 17.45 12.57
C GLU A 540 32.88 18.49 12.64
N PRO A 541 33.15 19.78 12.33
CA PRO A 541 32.10 20.79 12.24
C PRO A 541 30.95 20.34 11.31
N ARG A 542 29.71 20.37 11.82
CA ARG A 542 28.51 19.88 11.09
C ARG A 542 28.60 18.43 10.58
N GLY A 543 29.67 17.70 10.97
CA GLY A 543 29.92 16.32 10.53
C GLY A 543 29.08 15.28 11.27
N GLU A 544 29.10 14.06 10.74
CA GLU A 544 28.48 12.88 11.34
C GLU A 544 29.55 11.81 11.57
N ALA A 545 29.46 11.10 12.68
CA ALA A 545 30.30 9.96 13.01
C ALA A 545 29.45 8.81 13.55
N THR A 546 30.02 7.60 13.58
CA THR A 546 29.34 6.41 14.07
C THR A 546 30.08 5.76 15.21
N VAL A 547 29.34 5.18 16.15
CA VAL A 547 29.86 4.40 17.27
C VAL A 547 29.09 3.10 17.37
N SER A 548 29.80 1.97 17.36
CA SER A 548 29.16 0.62 17.44
C SER A 548 29.13 0.12 18.88
N PHE A 549 28.04 -0.56 19.23
CA PHE A 549 27.84 -1.26 20.51
C PHE A 549 27.30 -2.65 20.25
N THR A 550 27.81 -3.64 20.99
CA THR A 550 27.27 -5.01 20.94
C THR A 550 26.36 -5.22 22.16
N VAL A 551 25.08 -5.46 21.94
CA VAL A 551 24.10 -5.67 23.01
C VAL A 551 23.53 -7.08 22.89
N THR A 552 23.55 -7.80 24.03
CA THR A 552 22.90 -9.12 24.15
C THR A 552 21.66 -8.97 25.01
N SER A 553 20.55 -9.54 24.56
CA SER A 553 19.27 -9.55 25.28
C SER A 553 18.57 -10.90 25.10
N ASP A 554 18.12 -11.47 26.23
CA ASP A 554 17.40 -12.76 26.24
C ASP A 554 15.89 -12.60 25.97
N GLY A 555 15.40 -11.39 25.83
CA GLY A 555 13.99 -11.09 25.60
C GLY A 555 13.73 -9.66 25.17
N PRO A 556 12.45 -9.28 24.99
CA PRO A 556 12.06 -7.95 24.56
C PRO A 556 12.61 -6.84 25.48
N ARG A 557 13.18 -5.81 24.88
CA ARG A 557 13.81 -4.70 25.60
C ARG A 557 13.83 -3.43 24.74
N ARG A 558 13.68 -2.27 25.39
CA ARG A 558 14.01 -0.97 24.79
C ARG A 558 15.38 -0.53 25.27
N ILE A 559 16.17 0.03 24.38
CA ILE A 559 17.47 0.63 24.67
C ILE A 559 17.49 2.06 24.13
N ALA A 560 18.22 2.92 24.81
CA ALA A 560 18.37 4.32 24.40
C ALA A 560 19.82 4.75 24.50
N ALA A 561 20.26 5.61 23.58
CA ALA A 561 21.57 6.21 23.60
C ALA A 561 21.54 7.54 24.34
N ASP A 562 22.28 7.63 25.44
CA ASP A 562 22.58 8.89 26.09
C ASP A 562 23.72 9.61 25.36
N LEU A 563 23.49 10.89 25.05
CA LEU A 563 24.40 11.72 24.27
C LEU A 563 24.92 12.89 25.10
N THR A 564 26.24 13.09 25.05
CA THR A 564 26.91 14.31 25.51
C THR A 564 27.83 14.81 24.42
N VAL A 565 27.73 16.09 24.02
CA VAL A 565 28.55 16.70 22.97
C VAL A 565 29.17 18.00 23.52
N GLY A 566 30.49 18.16 23.39
CA GLY A 566 31.21 19.34 23.87
C GLY A 566 31.00 19.63 25.36
N GLY A 567 30.76 18.59 26.18
CA GLY A 567 30.45 18.71 27.59
C GLY A 567 28.98 19.02 27.91
N THR A 568 28.14 19.29 26.92
CA THR A 568 26.69 19.48 27.09
C THR A 568 25.97 18.15 27.08
N LYS A 569 25.22 17.83 28.12
CA LYS A 569 24.41 16.62 28.21
C LYS A 569 23.06 16.81 27.52
N PHE A 570 22.75 15.95 26.57
CA PHE A 570 21.48 15.91 25.89
C PHE A 570 20.57 14.77 26.39
N GLY A 571 21.12 13.79 27.13
CA GLY A 571 20.38 12.64 27.60
C GLY A 571 20.03 11.64 26.51
N GLN A 572 18.95 10.90 26.70
CA GLN A 572 18.51 9.84 25.78
C GLN A 572 17.92 10.46 24.49
N GLN A 573 18.69 10.45 23.43
CA GLN A 573 18.35 11.12 22.17
C GLN A 573 17.93 10.19 21.04
N ALA A 574 18.23 8.91 21.18
CA ALA A 574 17.80 7.90 20.19
C ALA A 574 17.46 6.60 20.91
N GLU A 575 16.54 5.84 20.37
CA GLU A 575 16.09 4.57 20.91
C GLU A 575 16.11 3.46 19.87
N ALA A 576 16.16 2.22 20.34
CA ALA A 576 15.91 1.03 19.54
C ALA A 576 15.13 -0.01 20.37
N VAL A 577 14.47 -0.94 19.67
CA VAL A 577 13.60 -1.96 20.25
C VAL A 577 14.14 -3.35 19.90
N ILE A 578 14.28 -4.20 20.92
CA ILE A 578 14.52 -5.64 20.78
C ILE A 578 13.17 -6.32 21.04
N GLU A 579 12.61 -7.04 20.06
CA GLU A 579 11.27 -7.66 20.12
C GLU A 579 11.34 -9.18 20.09
#